data_c501c74866df801e40daadc38541bd1c
#
_entry.id   c501c74866df801e40daadc38541bd1c
#
_cell.length_a   1.000
_cell.length_b   1.000
_cell.length_c   1.000
_cell.angle_alpha   90.00
_cell.angle_beta   90.00
_cell.angle_gamma   90.00
#
_symmetry.space_group_name_H-M   'P 1'
#
loop_
_entity.id
_entity.type
_entity.pdbx_description
1 polymer ?
#
loop_
_entity_poly.entity_id
_entity_poly.type
_entity_poly.pdbx_seq_one_letter_code
_entity_poly.pdbx_strand_id
1 'polypeptide(L)'
;MIIDAHTHYTTAPAELQAYRGQQITNLVKPVRAKLQVSDEQLERSMRGQFQRMKDSGIDRLLFSPQASAMGHHFGSPLVSRYWTEACNDLIARVARLWPDKIAPVCQLPQSPGVSPSEWVDELDRCVRDLGFVGCNVNPDVAGGREPLTPSLGSEWWYPLWEKMVALDIPCTIHASASLNPAMHLTNSYYIAHHNSAAVELLKSRVFRDFPKLKVIIPHGGGAIPYQWNRNRGMHVREGLEPFEEAARKVYWDMAIYDKEGMELLIKRVGADNVLFATEMFGAVNAVDPKTGRNFEDIVPIFESIDWLTPEERHKITEGNAKKVFSRMFTGSK
;
A
#
# COMPACT_ATOMS: atom_id res chain seq x y z
N MET A 1 -19.87 -2.80 7.72
CA MET A 1 -19.21 -2.39 6.47
C MET A 1 -17.84 -3.09 6.40
N ILE A 2 -17.46 -3.56 5.22
CA ILE A 2 -16.10 -4.08 4.97
C ILE A 2 -15.36 -3.07 4.10
N ILE A 3 -14.28 -2.51 4.64
CA ILE A 3 -13.38 -1.58 3.94
C ILE A 3 -12.09 -2.33 3.65
N ASP A 4 -11.79 -2.53 2.38
CA ASP A 4 -10.56 -3.18 1.93
C ASP A 4 -9.44 -2.14 1.85
N ALA A 5 -8.45 -2.27 2.74
CA ALA A 5 -7.39 -1.28 2.91
C ALA A 5 -6.24 -1.42 1.88
N HIS A 6 -6.25 -2.46 1.04
CA HIS A 6 -5.16 -2.73 0.10
C HIS A 6 -5.69 -3.27 -1.23
N THR A 7 -5.85 -2.35 -2.20
CA THR A 7 -6.25 -2.71 -3.55
C THR A 7 -5.55 -1.85 -4.61
N HIS A 8 -5.40 -2.42 -5.81
CA HIS A 8 -4.69 -1.77 -6.91
C HIS A 8 -5.51 -1.73 -8.21
N TYR A 9 -5.25 -0.71 -9.02
CA TYR A 9 -5.82 -0.61 -10.36
C TYR A 9 -5.05 -1.47 -11.37
N THR A 10 -5.20 -2.79 -11.29
CA THR A 10 -4.54 -3.76 -12.17
C THR A 10 -5.25 -3.94 -13.51
N THR A 11 -6.51 -3.50 -13.59
CA THR A 11 -7.36 -3.58 -14.79
C THR A 11 -7.45 -2.25 -15.55
N ALA A 12 -6.49 -1.34 -15.33
CA ALA A 12 -6.46 -0.03 -15.96
C ALA A 12 -6.50 -0.13 -17.49
N PRO A 13 -7.12 0.87 -18.19
CA PRO A 13 -7.22 0.89 -19.64
C PRO A 13 -5.85 0.79 -20.34
N ALA A 14 -5.83 0.19 -21.53
CA ALA A 14 -4.61 -0.05 -22.31
C ALA A 14 -3.83 1.24 -22.64
N GLU A 15 -4.51 2.38 -22.69
CA GLU A 15 -3.92 3.70 -22.88
C GLU A 15 -2.88 4.06 -21.80
N LEU A 16 -3.08 3.59 -20.55
CA LEU A 16 -2.10 3.75 -19.49
C LEU A 16 -0.81 2.99 -19.81
N GLN A 17 -0.94 1.74 -20.26
CA GLN A 17 0.22 0.91 -20.63
C GLN A 17 0.91 1.46 -21.90
N ALA A 18 0.15 1.95 -22.87
CA ALA A 18 0.70 2.60 -24.06
C ALA A 18 1.51 3.85 -23.69
N TYR A 19 1.03 4.65 -22.74
CA TYR A 19 1.78 5.80 -22.23
C TYR A 19 3.06 5.37 -21.49
N ARG A 20 3.01 4.29 -20.69
CA ARG A 20 4.23 3.74 -20.07
C ARG A 20 5.25 3.30 -21.12
N GLY A 21 4.80 2.65 -22.19
CA GLY A 21 5.64 2.27 -23.32
C GLY A 21 6.31 3.49 -23.97
N GLN A 22 5.59 4.58 -24.21
CA GLN A 22 6.13 5.83 -24.73
C GLN A 22 7.20 6.42 -23.79
N GLN A 23 7.02 6.37 -22.49
CA GLN A 23 8.00 6.84 -21.54
C GLN A 23 9.29 6.00 -21.57
N ILE A 24 9.16 4.66 -21.61
CA ILE A 24 10.32 3.75 -21.64
C ILE A 24 11.13 3.94 -22.93
N THR A 25 10.49 4.23 -24.05
CA THR A 25 11.16 4.49 -25.33
C THR A 25 11.76 5.90 -25.42
N ASN A 26 11.40 6.82 -24.52
CA ASN A 26 11.82 8.22 -24.53
C ASN A 26 12.48 8.67 -23.21
N LEU A 27 13.29 7.82 -22.59
CA LEU A 27 13.90 8.10 -21.27
C LEU A 27 14.76 9.38 -21.25
N VAL A 28 15.35 9.75 -22.37
CA VAL A 28 16.21 10.97 -22.48
C VAL A 28 15.37 12.25 -22.58
N LYS A 29 14.20 12.17 -23.22
CA LYS A 29 13.25 13.29 -23.34
C LYS A 29 11.89 12.83 -22.85
N PRO A 30 11.65 12.83 -21.55
CA PRO A 30 10.39 12.35 -20.97
C PRO A 30 9.20 13.08 -21.55
N VAL A 31 8.20 12.32 -21.95
CA VAL A 31 6.95 12.86 -22.51
C VAL A 31 5.93 13.01 -21.40
N ARG A 32 5.45 14.23 -21.18
CA ARG A 32 4.28 14.49 -20.34
C ARG A 32 3.04 14.48 -21.23
N ALA A 33 2.17 13.48 -21.03
CA ALA A 33 0.95 13.37 -21.80
C ALA A 33 -0.28 13.29 -20.88
N LYS A 34 -1.39 13.85 -21.34
CA LYS A 34 -2.69 13.64 -20.73
C LYS A 34 -3.31 12.39 -21.36
N LEU A 35 -3.63 11.40 -20.53
CA LEU A 35 -4.27 10.17 -20.99
C LEU A 35 -5.64 10.46 -21.62
N GLN A 36 -5.84 9.99 -22.85
CA GLN A 36 -7.11 10.05 -23.55
C GLN A 36 -7.91 8.77 -23.25
N VAL A 37 -8.56 8.75 -22.10
CA VAL A 37 -9.39 7.63 -21.62
C VAL A 37 -10.80 8.17 -21.40
N SER A 38 -11.83 7.55 -21.96
CA SER A 38 -13.21 7.94 -21.70
C SER A 38 -13.73 7.36 -20.39
N ASP A 39 -14.84 7.92 -19.86
CA ASP A 39 -15.45 7.39 -18.64
C ASP A 39 -16.06 6.00 -18.88
N GLU A 40 -16.53 5.69 -20.08
CA GLU A 40 -17.00 4.36 -20.46
C GLU A 40 -15.86 3.32 -20.50
N GLN A 41 -14.62 3.74 -20.83
CA GLN A 41 -13.46 2.85 -20.74
C GLN A 41 -13.10 2.57 -19.29
N LEU A 42 -13.17 3.57 -18.41
CA LEU A 42 -12.99 3.39 -16.96
C LEU A 42 -14.06 2.46 -16.39
N GLU A 43 -15.32 2.66 -16.77
CA GLU A 43 -16.43 1.82 -16.34
C GLU A 43 -16.24 0.36 -16.75
N ARG A 44 -15.85 0.11 -18.01
CA ARG A 44 -15.54 -1.25 -18.47
C ARG A 44 -14.39 -1.88 -17.69
N SER A 45 -13.34 -1.12 -17.39
CA SER A 45 -12.17 -1.61 -16.68
C SER A 45 -12.45 -1.97 -15.21
N MET A 46 -13.42 -1.31 -14.58
CA MET A 46 -13.80 -1.52 -13.18
C MET A 46 -14.87 -2.60 -12.96
N ARG A 47 -15.51 -3.10 -14.03
CA ARG A 47 -16.63 -4.08 -13.90
C ARG A 47 -16.25 -5.32 -13.10
N GLY A 48 -15.10 -5.90 -13.40
CA GLY A 48 -14.64 -7.10 -12.71
C GLY A 48 -14.39 -6.85 -11.23
N GLN A 49 -13.82 -5.71 -10.89
CA GLN A 49 -13.54 -5.31 -9.52
C GLN A 49 -14.82 -5.06 -8.71
N PHE A 50 -15.78 -4.35 -9.30
CA PHE A 50 -17.08 -4.13 -8.64
C PHE A 50 -17.91 -5.41 -8.51
N GLN A 51 -17.82 -6.32 -9.49
CA GLN A 51 -18.46 -7.61 -9.36
C GLN A 51 -17.86 -8.40 -8.19
N ARG A 52 -16.55 -8.43 -8.06
CA ARG A 52 -15.86 -9.10 -6.96
C ARG A 52 -16.20 -8.49 -5.60
N MET A 53 -16.21 -7.14 -5.49
CA MET A 53 -16.67 -6.46 -4.27
C MET A 53 -18.06 -6.94 -3.85
N LYS A 54 -18.99 -6.99 -4.83
CA LYS A 54 -20.35 -7.45 -4.58
C LYS A 54 -20.40 -8.91 -4.12
N ASP A 55 -19.66 -9.80 -4.78
CA ASP A 55 -19.66 -11.23 -4.50
C ASP A 55 -19.05 -11.53 -3.12
N SER A 56 -18.05 -10.76 -2.71
CA SER A 56 -17.37 -10.89 -1.40
C SER A 56 -17.96 -10.00 -0.30
N GLY A 57 -18.98 -9.17 -0.58
CA GLY A 57 -19.59 -8.29 0.41
C GLY A 57 -18.69 -7.13 0.86
N ILE A 58 -17.72 -6.70 0.03
CA ILE A 58 -16.82 -5.58 0.29
C ILE A 58 -17.51 -4.28 -0.14
N ASP A 59 -17.59 -3.30 0.75
CA ASP A 59 -18.31 -2.06 0.53
C ASP A 59 -17.46 -0.97 -0.09
N ARG A 60 -16.16 -0.88 0.30
CA ARG A 60 -15.27 0.20 -0.11
C ARG A 60 -13.83 -0.25 -0.28
N LEU A 61 -13.13 0.31 -1.27
CA LEU A 61 -11.72 0.03 -1.56
C LEU A 61 -10.86 1.25 -1.28
N LEU A 62 -9.74 1.10 -0.57
CA LEU A 62 -8.60 1.99 -0.61
C LEU A 62 -7.81 1.66 -1.89
N PHE A 63 -7.95 2.50 -2.90
CA PHE A 63 -7.63 2.15 -4.27
C PHE A 63 -6.45 2.96 -4.80
N SER A 64 -5.38 2.27 -5.20
CA SER A 64 -4.15 2.90 -5.66
C SER A 64 -3.75 2.49 -7.08
N PRO A 65 -2.87 3.25 -7.75
CA PRO A 65 -2.15 2.72 -8.90
C PRO A 65 -1.42 1.43 -8.53
N GLN A 66 -1.22 0.53 -9.49
CA GLN A 66 -0.51 -0.74 -9.25
C GLN A 66 0.93 -0.47 -8.79
N ALA A 67 1.22 -0.69 -7.51
CA ALA A 67 2.51 -0.35 -6.90
C ALA A 67 3.68 -1.08 -7.57
N SER A 68 3.51 -2.37 -7.92
CA SER A 68 4.51 -3.18 -8.63
C SER A 68 4.88 -2.63 -10.02
N ALA A 69 3.97 -1.87 -10.66
CA ALA A 69 4.18 -1.30 -11.99
C ALA A 69 4.81 0.10 -11.97
N MET A 70 5.07 0.68 -10.80
CA MET A 70 5.60 2.05 -10.72
C MET A 70 7.01 2.16 -11.30
N GLY A 71 7.90 1.20 -11.03
CA GLY A 71 9.23 1.15 -11.63
C GLY A 71 10.01 2.47 -11.45
N HIS A 72 10.11 2.96 -10.23
CA HIS A 72 10.72 4.26 -9.87
C HIS A 72 12.18 4.40 -10.32
N HIS A 73 12.86 3.28 -10.52
CA HIS A 73 14.27 3.23 -10.98
C HIS A 73 14.43 3.42 -12.49
N PHE A 74 13.33 3.53 -13.25
CA PHE A 74 13.40 3.74 -14.71
C PHE A 74 13.59 5.21 -15.08
N GLY A 75 14.68 5.50 -15.77
CA GLY A 75 14.95 6.81 -16.37
C GLY A 75 15.28 7.91 -15.36
N SER A 76 14.98 9.13 -15.75
CA SER A 76 15.23 10.31 -14.92
C SER A 76 14.07 10.55 -13.91
N PRO A 77 14.28 11.45 -12.91
CA PRO A 77 13.22 11.86 -12.01
C PRO A 77 11.97 12.38 -12.72
N LEU A 78 12.09 12.99 -13.89
CA LEU A 78 10.94 13.44 -14.68
C LEU A 78 10.12 12.29 -15.25
N VAL A 79 10.75 11.16 -15.61
CA VAL A 79 10.02 9.95 -16.05
C VAL A 79 9.14 9.43 -14.91
N SER A 80 9.71 9.30 -13.71
CA SER A 80 8.97 8.88 -12.52
C SER A 80 7.83 9.85 -12.19
N ARG A 81 8.09 11.15 -12.22
CA ARG A 81 7.09 12.19 -11.93
C ARG A 81 5.92 12.12 -12.92
N TYR A 82 6.17 12.17 -14.22
CA TYR A 82 5.11 12.17 -15.23
C TYR A 82 4.28 10.88 -15.23
N TRP A 83 4.94 9.74 -14.95
CA TRP A 83 4.25 8.47 -14.76
C TRP A 83 3.34 8.48 -13.55
N THR A 84 3.86 8.94 -12.42
CA THR A 84 3.11 9.04 -11.16
C THR A 84 1.92 9.98 -11.28
N GLU A 85 2.11 11.17 -11.84
CA GLU A 85 1.02 12.14 -12.08
C GLU A 85 -0.09 11.52 -12.93
N ALA A 86 0.26 10.84 -14.03
CA ALA A 86 -0.74 10.20 -14.90
C ALA A 86 -1.50 9.09 -14.20
N CYS A 87 -0.82 8.28 -13.39
CA CYS A 87 -1.45 7.23 -12.59
C CYS A 87 -2.39 7.82 -11.53
N ASN A 88 -1.94 8.83 -10.78
CA ASN A 88 -2.74 9.49 -9.76
C ASN A 88 -3.97 10.19 -10.37
N ASP A 89 -3.82 10.91 -11.49
CA ASP A 89 -4.93 11.56 -12.17
C ASP A 89 -6.00 10.54 -12.60
N LEU A 90 -5.57 9.35 -13.03
CA LEU A 90 -6.50 8.29 -13.42
C LEU A 90 -7.28 7.76 -12.21
N ILE A 91 -6.60 7.51 -11.08
CA ILE A 91 -7.24 7.10 -9.82
C ILE A 91 -8.22 8.18 -9.33
N ALA A 92 -7.84 9.45 -9.39
CA ALA A 92 -8.73 10.56 -9.02
C ALA A 92 -10.02 10.59 -9.87
N ARG A 93 -9.92 10.27 -11.16
CA ARG A 93 -11.11 10.13 -12.04
C ARG A 93 -11.98 8.96 -11.61
N VAL A 94 -11.38 7.80 -11.36
CA VAL A 94 -12.12 6.61 -10.88
C VAL A 94 -12.83 6.93 -9.57
N ALA A 95 -12.17 7.55 -8.61
CA ALA A 95 -12.77 7.92 -7.32
C ALA A 95 -13.94 8.92 -7.47
N ARG A 96 -13.85 9.86 -8.41
CA ARG A 96 -14.96 10.80 -8.67
C ARG A 96 -16.17 10.14 -9.30
N LEU A 97 -15.98 9.11 -10.13
CA LEU A 97 -17.08 8.35 -10.72
C LEU A 97 -17.80 7.46 -9.69
N TRP A 98 -17.07 6.96 -8.71
CA TRP A 98 -17.62 6.05 -7.67
C TRP A 98 -17.18 6.43 -6.26
N PRO A 99 -17.57 7.61 -5.74
CA PRO A 99 -17.09 8.14 -4.47
C PRO A 99 -17.51 7.30 -3.27
N ASP A 100 -18.60 6.56 -3.36
CA ASP A 100 -19.08 5.67 -2.30
C ASP A 100 -18.31 4.34 -2.24
N LYS A 101 -17.66 3.94 -3.34
CA LYS A 101 -16.95 2.66 -3.45
C LYS A 101 -15.43 2.82 -3.39
N ILE A 102 -14.90 3.93 -3.85
CA ILE A 102 -13.45 4.15 -4.03
C ILE A 102 -12.97 5.29 -3.16
N ALA A 103 -11.99 5.01 -2.33
CA ALA A 103 -11.21 5.99 -1.60
C ALA A 103 -9.78 6.02 -2.20
N PRO A 104 -9.31 7.13 -2.79
CA PRO A 104 -8.09 7.13 -3.58
C PRO A 104 -6.84 7.17 -2.70
N VAL A 105 -5.85 6.32 -3.03
CA VAL A 105 -4.52 6.28 -2.44
C VAL A 105 -3.50 6.56 -3.53
N CYS A 106 -2.62 7.56 -3.35
CA CYS A 106 -1.68 7.99 -4.39
C CYS A 106 -0.35 7.23 -4.36
N GLN A 107 0.36 7.29 -5.47
CA GLN A 107 1.79 6.98 -5.53
C GLN A 107 2.59 8.29 -5.46
N LEU A 108 3.87 8.19 -5.07
CA LEU A 108 4.80 9.31 -5.03
C LEU A 108 5.78 9.24 -6.19
N PRO A 109 6.26 10.38 -6.73
CA PRO A 109 7.22 10.41 -7.81
C PRO A 109 8.64 10.11 -7.32
N GLN A 110 8.77 8.99 -6.59
CA GLN A 110 10.04 8.53 -6.05
C GLN A 110 11.03 8.26 -7.19
N SER A 111 12.30 8.55 -6.96
CA SER A 111 13.37 8.29 -7.92
C SER A 111 14.69 8.08 -7.19
N PRO A 112 15.58 7.17 -7.65
CA PRO A 112 16.86 6.90 -6.99
C PRO A 112 17.69 8.16 -6.79
N GLY A 113 18.21 8.36 -5.58
CA GLY A 113 19.05 9.50 -5.22
C GLY A 113 18.34 10.84 -5.07
N VAL A 114 17.03 10.91 -5.31
CA VAL A 114 16.22 12.14 -5.16
C VAL A 114 15.63 12.20 -3.76
N SER A 115 15.82 13.33 -3.09
CA SER A 115 15.32 13.56 -1.73
C SER A 115 13.79 13.47 -1.66
N PRO A 116 13.23 12.90 -0.58
CA PRO A 116 11.79 12.93 -0.33
C PRO A 116 11.16 14.32 -0.35
N SER A 117 11.93 15.38 -0.07
CA SER A 117 11.46 16.78 -0.20
C SER A 117 10.98 17.13 -1.62
N GLU A 118 11.48 16.44 -2.64
CA GLU A 118 11.07 16.64 -4.04
C GLU A 118 9.77 15.90 -4.41
N TRP A 119 9.21 15.09 -3.51
CA TRP A 119 7.99 14.30 -3.75
C TRP A 119 6.76 14.89 -3.08
N VAL A 120 6.97 15.75 -2.06
CA VAL A 120 5.90 16.26 -1.20
C VAL A 120 4.94 17.23 -1.89
N ASP A 121 5.34 17.86 -2.99
CA ASP A 121 4.46 18.69 -3.81
C ASP A 121 3.37 17.85 -4.50
N GLU A 122 3.73 16.69 -5.05
CA GLU A 122 2.74 15.77 -5.63
C GLU A 122 1.82 15.18 -4.56
N LEU A 123 2.37 14.85 -3.39
CA LEU A 123 1.55 14.42 -2.25
C LEU A 123 0.54 15.52 -1.85
N ASP A 124 0.99 16.75 -1.77
CA ASP A 124 0.15 17.90 -1.43
C ASP A 124 -0.96 18.09 -2.48
N ARG A 125 -0.62 18.04 -3.77
CA ARG A 125 -1.58 18.09 -4.88
C ARG A 125 -2.61 16.97 -4.79
N CYS A 126 -2.18 15.73 -4.59
CA CYS A 126 -3.08 14.60 -4.47
C CYS A 126 -4.07 14.77 -3.31
N VAL A 127 -3.60 15.19 -2.15
CA VAL A 127 -4.44 15.30 -0.95
C VAL A 127 -5.35 16.51 -1.00
N ARG A 128 -4.84 17.70 -1.38
CA ARG A 128 -5.61 18.96 -1.34
C ARG A 128 -6.50 19.17 -2.55
N ASP A 129 -5.97 18.88 -3.74
CA ASP A 129 -6.67 19.20 -4.98
C ASP A 129 -7.48 18.03 -5.53
N LEU A 130 -7.02 16.79 -5.29
CA LEU A 130 -7.63 15.58 -5.85
C LEU A 130 -8.37 14.71 -4.83
N GLY A 131 -8.28 15.02 -3.53
CA GLY A 131 -9.04 14.35 -2.46
C GLY A 131 -8.50 12.97 -2.07
N PHE A 132 -7.22 12.72 -2.27
CA PHE A 132 -6.59 11.46 -1.84
C PHE A 132 -6.53 11.35 -0.32
N VAL A 133 -6.68 10.14 0.19
CA VAL A 133 -6.80 9.86 1.63
C VAL A 133 -5.58 9.13 2.21
N GLY A 134 -4.63 8.74 1.38
CA GLY A 134 -3.39 8.07 1.76
C GLY A 134 -2.42 7.99 0.59
N CYS A 135 -1.23 7.45 0.83
CA CYS A 135 -0.23 7.21 -0.21
C CYS A 135 0.47 5.85 -0.04
N ASN A 136 1.08 5.35 -1.12
CA ASN A 136 2.02 4.23 -1.06
C ASN A 136 3.45 4.77 -1.06
N VAL A 137 4.32 4.13 -0.29
CA VAL A 137 5.75 4.44 -0.21
C VAL A 137 6.54 3.19 -0.57
N ASN A 138 7.34 3.26 -1.63
CA ASN A 138 8.27 2.20 -1.96
C ASN A 138 9.52 2.31 -1.08
N PRO A 139 9.85 1.28 -0.29
CA PRO A 139 10.98 1.31 0.63
C PRO A 139 12.34 1.19 -0.08
N ASP A 140 12.36 0.63 -1.29
CA ASP A 140 13.57 0.52 -2.13
C ASP A 140 13.34 1.13 -3.51
N VAL A 141 13.51 2.44 -3.58
CA VAL A 141 13.31 3.23 -4.79
C VAL A 141 14.27 2.84 -5.91
N ALA A 142 15.48 2.43 -5.52
CA ALA A 142 16.58 2.09 -6.43
C ALA A 142 16.50 0.65 -6.97
N GLY A 143 15.65 -0.21 -6.40
CA GLY A 143 15.54 -1.61 -6.81
C GLY A 143 16.79 -2.43 -6.50
N GLY A 144 17.53 -2.08 -5.45
CA GLY A 144 18.73 -2.79 -5.00
C GLY A 144 20.03 -2.37 -5.65
N ARG A 145 20.11 -1.23 -6.35
CA ARG A 145 21.35 -0.72 -6.94
C ARG A 145 21.71 0.69 -6.47
N GLU A 146 22.91 1.13 -6.79
CA GLU A 146 23.37 2.50 -6.52
C GLU A 146 22.63 3.57 -7.36
N PRO A 147 22.37 4.76 -6.76
CA PRO A 147 22.54 5.05 -5.34
C PRO A 147 21.50 4.30 -4.49
N LEU A 148 21.96 3.58 -3.47
CA LEU A 148 21.07 2.81 -2.59
C LEU A 148 20.03 3.70 -1.91
N THR A 149 18.83 3.19 -1.76
CA THR A 149 17.78 3.88 -0.99
C THR A 149 18.14 3.83 0.49
N PRO A 150 18.20 4.98 1.20
CA PRO A 150 18.43 4.97 2.64
C PRO A 150 17.33 4.22 3.39
N SER A 151 17.71 3.58 4.51
CA SER A 151 16.74 2.89 5.40
C SER A 151 15.58 3.80 5.77
N LEU A 152 14.36 3.24 5.81
CA LEU A 152 13.13 3.95 6.22
C LEU A 152 13.23 4.57 7.62
N GLY A 153 14.12 4.06 8.46
CA GLY A 153 14.41 4.61 9.78
C GLY A 153 15.34 5.82 9.79
N SER A 154 15.91 6.22 8.65
CA SER A 154 16.85 7.33 8.57
C SER A 154 16.15 8.68 8.45
N GLU A 155 16.85 9.75 8.88
CA GLU A 155 16.37 11.13 8.79
C GLU A 155 16.19 11.62 7.34
N TRP A 156 16.74 10.90 6.37
CA TRP A 156 16.53 11.19 4.95
C TRP A 156 15.04 11.18 4.54
N TRP A 157 14.21 10.37 5.22
CA TRP A 157 12.76 10.27 4.98
C TRP A 157 11.95 11.33 5.73
N TYR A 158 12.54 12.09 6.66
CA TYR A 158 11.82 13.01 7.54
C TYR A 158 10.97 14.05 6.81
N PRO A 159 11.40 14.66 5.69
CA PRO A 159 10.54 15.60 4.95
C PRO A 159 9.21 14.98 4.50
N LEU A 160 9.20 13.67 4.18
CA LEU A 160 7.97 12.97 3.84
C LEU A 160 7.11 12.70 5.07
N TRP A 161 7.74 12.22 6.16
CA TRP A 161 7.01 11.94 7.40
C TRP A 161 6.37 13.20 7.99
N GLU A 162 7.07 14.33 7.99
CA GLU A 162 6.53 15.63 8.38
C GLU A 162 5.30 16.03 7.54
N LYS A 163 5.41 15.92 6.22
CA LYS A 163 4.31 16.26 5.31
C LYS A 163 3.10 15.37 5.55
N MET A 164 3.30 14.08 5.74
CA MET A 164 2.20 13.14 6.00
C MET A 164 1.48 13.44 7.32
N VAL A 165 2.24 13.73 8.38
CA VAL A 165 1.66 14.15 9.68
C VAL A 165 0.88 15.45 9.51
N ALA A 166 1.44 16.44 8.80
CA ALA A 166 0.78 17.74 8.56
C ALA A 166 -0.53 17.59 7.74
N LEU A 167 -0.59 16.62 6.85
CA LEU A 167 -1.78 16.33 6.03
C LEU A 167 -2.76 15.35 6.71
N ASP A 168 -2.39 14.75 7.84
CA ASP A 168 -3.14 13.69 8.52
C ASP A 168 -3.53 12.52 7.60
N ILE A 169 -2.55 12.01 6.86
CA ILE A 169 -2.74 10.85 5.97
C ILE A 169 -1.80 9.70 6.35
N PRO A 170 -2.23 8.44 6.14
CA PRO A 170 -1.37 7.26 6.29
C PRO A 170 -0.54 7.00 5.03
N CYS A 171 0.52 6.18 5.19
CA CYS A 171 1.11 5.46 4.07
C CYS A 171 1.06 3.95 4.25
N THR A 172 0.92 3.25 3.12
CA THR A 172 1.23 1.83 3.03
C THR A 172 2.64 1.67 2.48
N ILE A 173 3.50 0.95 3.19
CA ILE A 173 4.84 0.64 2.70
C ILE A 173 4.71 -0.47 1.66
N HIS A 174 4.89 -0.13 0.39
CA HIS A 174 4.67 -1.10 -0.69
C HIS A 174 5.84 -1.14 -1.67
N ALA A 175 6.53 -2.28 -1.71
CA ALA A 175 7.63 -2.51 -2.66
C ALA A 175 7.13 -2.44 -4.11
N SER A 176 7.96 -1.91 -5.00
CA SER A 176 7.65 -1.83 -6.43
C SER A 176 8.32 -2.99 -7.19
N ALA A 177 9.60 -2.85 -7.55
CA ALA A 177 10.29 -3.85 -8.35
C ALA A 177 11.75 -3.98 -7.93
N SER A 178 12.32 -5.19 -8.05
CA SER A 178 13.75 -5.43 -7.94
C SER A 178 14.41 -5.43 -9.32
N LEU A 179 15.62 -4.90 -9.41
CA LEU A 179 16.48 -5.04 -10.60
C LEU A 179 17.20 -6.39 -10.65
N ASN A 180 17.15 -7.16 -9.58
CA ASN A 180 17.60 -8.55 -9.61
C ASN A 180 16.46 -9.45 -10.13
N PRO A 181 16.54 -9.96 -11.38
CA PRO A 181 15.47 -10.75 -11.97
C PRO A 181 15.16 -12.01 -11.17
N ALA A 182 16.18 -12.65 -10.58
CA ALA A 182 16.01 -13.87 -9.81
C ALA A 182 15.16 -13.64 -8.55
N MET A 183 15.28 -12.47 -7.91
CA MET A 183 14.47 -12.11 -6.74
C MET A 183 13.05 -11.70 -7.16
N HIS A 184 12.92 -10.91 -8.23
CA HIS A 184 11.62 -10.40 -8.66
C HIS A 184 10.68 -11.52 -9.14
N LEU A 185 11.19 -12.50 -9.88
CA LEU A 185 10.41 -13.62 -10.43
C LEU A 185 9.80 -14.55 -9.37
N THR A 186 10.30 -14.53 -8.15
CA THR A 186 9.82 -15.45 -7.09
C THR A 186 8.58 -14.97 -6.35
N ASN A 187 8.06 -13.78 -6.63
CA ASN A 187 7.02 -13.08 -5.86
C ASN A 187 7.33 -12.87 -4.37
N SER A 188 8.27 -13.62 -3.80
CA SER A 188 8.71 -13.50 -2.42
C SER A 188 9.42 -12.16 -2.13
N TYR A 189 9.88 -11.48 -3.17
CA TYR A 189 10.51 -10.16 -3.08
C TYR A 189 9.66 -9.15 -2.31
N TYR A 190 8.37 -9.04 -2.64
CA TYR A 190 7.47 -8.10 -1.97
C TYR A 190 7.37 -8.40 -0.47
N ILE A 191 7.13 -9.66 -0.12
CA ILE A 191 6.99 -10.10 1.27
C ILE A 191 8.29 -9.86 2.04
N ALA A 192 9.46 -10.18 1.46
CA ALA A 192 10.76 -9.97 2.08
C ALA A 192 11.05 -8.47 2.31
N HIS A 193 10.72 -7.62 1.34
CA HIS A 193 10.89 -6.17 1.49
C HIS A 193 9.98 -5.56 2.53
N HIS A 194 8.71 -5.96 2.60
CA HIS A 194 7.77 -5.49 3.62
C HIS A 194 8.24 -5.90 5.03
N ASN A 195 8.76 -7.13 5.17
CA ASN A 195 9.37 -7.57 6.42
C ASN A 195 10.57 -6.69 6.81
N SER A 196 11.49 -6.43 5.88
CA SER A 196 12.68 -5.61 6.14
C SER A 196 12.30 -4.16 6.50
N ALA A 197 11.40 -3.57 5.72
CA ALA A 197 10.89 -2.22 5.94
C ALA A 197 10.24 -2.05 7.33
N ALA A 198 9.44 -3.04 7.76
CA ALA A 198 8.86 -3.02 9.09
C ALA A 198 9.93 -3.09 10.19
N VAL A 199 10.92 -3.98 10.06
CA VAL A 199 12.02 -4.07 11.03
C VAL A 199 12.82 -2.77 11.11
N GLU A 200 13.12 -2.13 9.97
CA GLU A 200 13.81 -0.84 9.92
C GLU A 200 13.06 0.25 10.68
N LEU A 201 11.76 0.38 10.41
CA LEU A 201 10.91 1.38 11.08
C LEU A 201 10.76 1.12 12.57
N LEU A 202 10.47 -0.13 12.97
CA LEU A 202 10.20 -0.48 14.36
C LEU A 202 11.46 -0.38 15.26
N LYS A 203 12.66 -0.48 14.68
CA LYS A 203 13.94 -0.27 15.39
C LYS A 203 14.41 1.17 15.39
N SER A 204 13.76 2.05 14.65
CA SER A 204 14.18 3.43 14.45
C SER A 204 13.58 4.40 15.48
N ARG A 205 13.97 5.66 15.36
CA ARG A 205 13.41 6.77 16.13
C ARG A 205 12.18 7.40 15.51
N VAL A 206 11.78 6.97 14.31
CA VAL A 206 10.72 7.60 13.50
C VAL A 206 9.43 7.82 14.31
N PHE A 207 8.92 6.79 14.99
CA PHE A 207 7.67 6.92 15.77
C PHE A 207 7.83 7.70 17.08
N ARG A 208 9.04 7.90 17.57
CA ARG A 208 9.32 8.82 18.68
C ARG A 208 9.30 10.27 18.18
N ASP A 209 9.92 10.51 17.02
CA ASP A 209 10.06 11.84 16.43
C ASP A 209 8.75 12.27 15.73
N PHE A 210 7.97 11.31 15.22
CA PHE A 210 6.67 11.50 14.58
C PHE A 210 5.56 10.64 15.21
N PRO A 211 5.11 10.92 16.43
CA PRO A 211 4.15 10.06 17.15
C PRO A 211 2.75 10.01 16.52
N LYS A 212 2.44 10.91 15.59
CA LYS A 212 1.18 10.92 14.83
C LYS A 212 1.28 10.29 13.45
N LEU A 213 2.46 9.82 13.05
CA LEU A 213 2.65 9.16 11.77
C LEU A 213 1.90 7.84 11.72
N LYS A 214 1.10 7.64 10.68
CA LYS A 214 0.31 6.43 10.46
C LYS A 214 0.97 5.63 9.33
N VAL A 215 1.52 4.47 9.67
CA VAL A 215 2.16 3.56 8.71
C VAL A 215 1.44 2.23 8.69
N ILE A 216 1.18 1.71 7.50
CA ILE A 216 0.59 0.39 7.27
C ILE A 216 1.67 -0.51 6.69
N ILE A 217 1.88 -1.65 7.32
CA ILE A 217 2.77 -2.71 6.85
C ILE A 217 1.91 -3.77 6.17
N PRO A 218 2.06 -4.01 4.87
CA PRO A 218 1.22 -4.94 4.14
C PRO A 218 1.62 -6.40 4.36
N HIS A 219 0.72 -7.30 3.96
CA HIS A 219 0.89 -8.77 4.01
C HIS A 219 1.27 -9.28 5.39
N GLY A 220 0.65 -8.72 6.44
CA GLY A 220 0.95 -9.08 7.82
C GLY A 220 2.40 -8.85 8.25
N GLY A 221 3.18 -8.06 7.49
CA GLY A 221 4.60 -7.85 7.74
C GLY A 221 5.48 -9.04 7.38
N GLY A 222 5.01 -9.89 6.47
CA GLY A 222 5.78 -11.04 6.01
C GLY A 222 6.04 -12.06 7.12
N ALA A 223 7.30 -12.33 7.43
CA ALA A 223 7.68 -13.32 8.43
C ALA A 223 7.63 -12.81 9.89
N ILE A 224 7.29 -11.55 10.15
CA ILE A 224 7.35 -10.96 11.50
C ILE A 224 6.47 -11.71 12.52
N PRO A 225 5.19 -12.00 12.25
CA PRO A 225 4.37 -12.71 13.23
C PRO A 225 4.90 -14.12 13.55
N TYR A 226 5.47 -14.79 12.54
CA TYR A 226 6.08 -16.10 12.70
C TYR A 226 7.42 -16.04 13.45
N GLN A 227 8.27 -15.05 13.16
CA GLN A 227 9.58 -14.84 13.78
C GLN A 227 9.52 -13.88 14.99
N TRP A 228 8.39 -13.82 15.69
CA TRP A 228 8.14 -12.85 16.77
C TRP A 228 9.24 -12.79 17.82
N ASN A 229 9.60 -13.94 18.38
CA ASN A 229 10.63 -14.01 19.44
C ASN A 229 12.03 -13.64 18.94
N ARG A 230 12.31 -13.82 17.64
CA ARG A 230 13.56 -13.34 17.05
C ARG A 230 13.62 -11.82 17.08
N ASN A 231 12.53 -11.14 16.68
CA ASN A 231 12.45 -9.68 16.74
C ASN A 231 12.50 -9.17 18.18
N ARG A 232 11.81 -9.81 19.12
CA ARG A 232 11.92 -9.50 20.55
C ARG A 232 13.37 -9.60 21.05
N GLY A 233 14.04 -10.70 20.72
CA GLY A 233 15.44 -10.90 21.09
C GLY A 233 16.38 -9.83 20.53
N MET A 234 16.13 -9.37 19.31
CA MET A 234 16.88 -8.27 18.70
C MET A 234 16.66 -6.95 19.45
N HIS A 235 15.42 -6.61 19.79
CA HIS A 235 15.11 -5.40 20.57
C HIS A 235 15.78 -5.42 21.94
N VAL A 236 15.75 -6.56 22.66
CA VAL A 236 16.45 -6.72 23.95
C VAL A 236 17.97 -6.55 23.78
N ARG A 237 18.57 -7.20 22.77
CA ARG A 237 20.01 -7.13 22.50
C ARG A 237 20.48 -5.70 22.21
N GLU A 238 19.66 -4.93 21.55
CA GLU A 238 19.99 -3.57 21.11
C GLU A 238 19.51 -2.48 22.10
N GLY A 239 18.91 -2.89 23.23
CA GLY A 239 18.42 -1.94 24.24
C GLY A 239 17.26 -1.07 23.76
N LEU A 240 16.45 -1.58 22.83
CA LEU A 240 15.27 -0.90 22.29
C LEU A 240 14.05 -1.15 23.20
N GLU A 241 12.97 -0.40 22.94
CA GLU A 241 11.68 -0.64 23.59
C GLU A 241 11.18 -2.08 23.36
N PRO A 242 10.29 -2.62 24.20
CA PRO A 242 9.70 -3.92 23.97
C PRO A 242 9.09 -4.03 22.56
N PHE A 243 9.40 -5.13 21.87
CA PHE A 243 8.95 -5.30 20.47
C PHE A 243 7.42 -5.25 20.33
N GLU A 244 6.71 -5.75 21.34
CA GLU A 244 5.26 -5.72 21.43
C GLU A 244 4.70 -4.29 21.42
N GLU A 245 5.40 -3.35 22.06
CA GLU A 245 5.04 -1.92 22.08
C GLU A 245 5.37 -1.27 20.74
N ALA A 246 6.55 -1.55 20.19
CA ALA A 246 6.96 -1.08 18.88
C ALA A 246 5.96 -1.53 17.80
N ALA A 247 5.58 -2.81 17.78
CA ALA A 247 4.67 -3.37 16.79
C ALA A 247 3.25 -2.74 16.81
N ARG A 248 2.83 -2.13 17.92
CA ARG A 248 1.57 -1.41 18.03
C ARG A 248 1.62 0.03 17.51
N LYS A 249 2.78 0.53 17.11
CA LYS A 249 2.93 1.87 16.52
C LYS A 249 2.60 1.91 15.03
N VAL A 250 2.47 0.75 14.42
CA VAL A 250 2.08 0.58 13.02
C VAL A 250 0.77 -0.19 12.92
N TYR A 251 0.14 -0.09 11.75
CA TYR A 251 -0.98 -0.93 11.37
C TYR A 251 -0.49 -2.05 10.46
N TRP A 252 -1.18 -3.18 10.47
CA TRP A 252 -0.83 -4.37 9.69
C TRP A 252 -2.03 -4.74 8.84
N ASP A 253 -1.86 -4.83 7.54
CA ASP A 253 -2.94 -5.35 6.73
C ASP A 253 -2.94 -6.88 6.74
N MET A 254 -4.10 -7.46 6.48
CA MET A 254 -4.28 -8.89 6.53
C MET A 254 -4.42 -9.52 5.14
N ALA A 255 -3.74 -8.99 4.11
CA ALA A 255 -3.63 -9.64 2.82
C ALA A 255 -2.81 -10.93 2.93
N ILE A 256 -3.36 -11.88 3.68
CA ILE A 256 -2.88 -13.22 4.01
C ILE A 256 -4.00 -14.18 3.62
N TYR A 257 -3.70 -15.22 2.85
CA TYR A 257 -4.72 -16.02 2.19
C TYR A 257 -5.04 -17.35 2.90
N ASP A 258 -4.71 -17.43 4.19
CA ASP A 258 -5.03 -18.58 5.05
C ASP A 258 -5.45 -18.15 6.46
N LYS A 259 -6.27 -19.01 7.09
CA LYS A 259 -6.83 -18.77 8.43
C LYS A 259 -5.75 -18.67 9.51
N GLU A 260 -4.81 -19.61 9.49
CA GLU A 260 -3.77 -19.73 10.52
C GLU A 260 -2.85 -18.51 10.51
N GLY A 261 -2.51 -17.99 9.34
CA GLY A 261 -1.72 -16.77 9.20
C GLY A 261 -2.45 -15.54 9.72
N MET A 262 -3.74 -15.38 9.38
CA MET A 262 -4.59 -14.29 9.89
C MET A 262 -4.69 -14.35 11.42
N GLU A 263 -4.98 -15.53 11.97
CA GLU A 263 -5.07 -15.72 13.41
C GLU A 263 -3.76 -15.42 14.11
N LEU A 264 -2.64 -15.87 13.55
CA LEU A 264 -1.32 -15.59 14.11
C LEU A 264 -1.05 -14.10 14.14
N LEU A 265 -1.32 -13.38 13.05
CA LEU A 265 -1.16 -11.92 13.00
C LEU A 265 -1.98 -11.26 14.10
N ILE A 266 -3.28 -11.51 14.15
CA ILE A 266 -4.18 -10.87 15.12
C ILE A 266 -3.77 -11.18 16.57
N LYS A 267 -3.39 -12.43 16.86
CA LYS A 267 -2.90 -12.83 18.19
C LYS A 267 -1.60 -12.13 18.60
N ARG A 268 -0.74 -11.74 17.64
CA ARG A 268 0.54 -11.05 17.91
C ARG A 268 0.37 -9.55 18.12
N VAL A 269 -0.38 -8.89 17.22
CA VAL A 269 -0.43 -7.41 17.21
C VAL A 269 -1.70 -6.83 17.83
N GLY A 270 -2.75 -7.65 17.98
CA GLY A 270 -4.07 -7.23 18.49
C GLY A 270 -4.98 -6.68 17.40
N ALA A 271 -6.29 -6.85 17.59
CA ALA A 271 -7.31 -6.41 16.63
C ALA A 271 -7.31 -4.89 16.38
N ASP A 272 -6.82 -4.08 17.32
CA ASP A 272 -6.77 -2.61 17.20
C ASP A 272 -5.78 -2.11 16.14
N ASN A 273 -4.84 -2.96 15.71
CA ASN A 273 -3.79 -2.62 14.77
C ASN A 273 -3.88 -3.38 13.44
N VAL A 274 -4.93 -4.17 13.22
CA VAL A 274 -5.12 -4.93 11.97
C VAL A 274 -6.17 -4.26 11.10
N LEU A 275 -5.87 -4.19 9.79
CA LEU A 275 -6.78 -3.70 8.75
C LEU A 275 -7.19 -4.86 7.86
N PHE A 276 -8.48 -4.96 7.54
CA PHE A 276 -8.95 -5.88 6.50
C PHE A 276 -8.38 -5.46 5.14
N ALA A 277 -7.81 -6.42 4.42
CA ALA A 277 -7.18 -6.17 3.13
C ALA A 277 -7.08 -7.45 2.30
N THR A 278 -7.41 -7.37 1.01
CA THR A 278 -7.40 -8.53 0.10
C THR A 278 -6.29 -8.50 -0.93
N GLU A 279 -5.79 -7.32 -1.29
CA GLU A 279 -4.96 -7.07 -2.49
C GLU A 279 -5.63 -7.58 -3.79
N MET A 280 -6.95 -7.54 -3.82
CA MET A 280 -7.79 -8.11 -4.87
C MET A 280 -7.44 -7.61 -6.26
N PHE A 281 -7.24 -8.56 -7.15
CA PHE A 281 -6.63 -8.65 -8.46
C PHE A 281 -5.13 -8.29 -8.51
N GLY A 282 -4.42 -8.25 -7.37
CA GLY A 282 -3.03 -7.77 -7.32
C GLY A 282 -1.98 -8.86 -7.20
N ALA A 283 -2.21 -9.87 -6.36
CA ALA A 283 -1.16 -10.80 -5.96
C ALA A 283 -1.21 -12.15 -6.70
N VAL A 284 -2.27 -12.90 -6.52
CA VAL A 284 -2.36 -14.30 -6.97
C VAL A 284 -3.34 -14.47 -8.12
N ASN A 285 -4.52 -13.88 -8.00
CA ASN A 285 -5.64 -13.95 -8.96
C ASN A 285 -5.87 -15.36 -9.54
N ALA A 286 -5.82 -16.38 -8.69
CA ALA A 286 -6.01 -17.77 -9.05
C ALA A 286 -7.17 -18.38 -8.27
N VAL A 287 -7.84 -19.36 -8.87
CA VAL A 287 -8.91 -20.14 -8.23
C VAL A 287 -8.31 -21.38 -7.55
N ASP A 288 -8.57 -21.54 -6.26
CA ASP A 288 -8.21 -22.73 -5.51
C ASP A 288 -9.07 -23.93 -5.99
N PRO A 289 -8.45 -24.98 -6.53
CA PRO A 289 -9.19 -26.14 -7.01
C PRO A 289 -9.91 -26.92 -5.90
N LYS A 290 -9.53 -26.73 -4.64
CA LYS A 290 -10.15 -27.41 -3.49
C LYS A 290 -11.45 -26.75 -3.06
N THR A 291 -11.52 -25.42 -3.16
CA THR A 291 -12.66 -24.65 -2.67
C THR A 291 -13.51 -24.07 -3.79
N GLY A 292 -12.99 -23.98 -5.01
CA GLY A 292 -13.60 -23.30 -6.15
C GLY A 292 -13.63 -21.77 -6.01
N ARG A 293 -12.96 -21.20 -5.00
CA ARG A 293 -12.89 -19.75 -4.74
C ARG A 293 -11.54 -19.18 -5.16
N ASN A 294 -11.51 -17.90 -5.48
CA ASN A 294 -10.25 -17.19 -5.67
C ASN A 294 -9.49 -17.10 -4.34
N PHE A 295 -8.17 -17.32 -4.35
CA PHE A 295 -7.33 -17.21 -3.14
C PHE A 295 -7.43 -15.83 -2.46
N GLU A 296 -7.66 -14.78 -3.23
CA GLU A 296 -7.82 -13.42 -2.71
C GLU A 296 -9.22 -13.15 -2.11
N ASP A 297 -10.16 -14.09 -2.22
CA ASP A 297 -11.48 -14.01 -1.56
C ASP A 297 -11.36 -14.46 -0.10
N ILE A 298 -10.83 -13.57 0.72
CA ILE A 298 -10.52 -13.88 2.12
C ILE A 298 -11.67 -13.62 3.10
N VAL A 299 -12.78 -13.02 2.66
CA VAL A 299 -13.92 -12.75 3.57
C VAL A 299 -14.41 -14.03 4.25
N PRO A 300 -14.66 -15.14 3.53
CA PRO A 300 -15.11 -16.37 4.21
C PRO A 300 -14.06 -16.99 5.12
N ILE A 301 -12.77 -16.79 4.82
CA ILE A 301 -11.67 -17.24 5.67
C ILE A 301 -11.68 -16.43 6.98
N PHE A 302 -11.75 -15.12 6.88
CA PHE A 302 -11.83 -14.23 8.04
C PHE A 302 -13.07 -14.50 8.89
N GLU A 303 -14.24 -14.71 8.28
CA GLU A 303 -15.48 -15.04 8.98
C GLU A 303 -15.38 -16.37 9.74
N SER A 304 -14.56 -17.30 9.28
CA SER A 304 -14.34 -18.60 9.95
C SER A 304 -13.49 -18.53 11.22
N ILE A 305 -12.90 -17.38 11.56
CA ILE A 305 -12.15 -17.17 12.81
C ILE A 305 -13.13 -17.01 13.95
N ASP A 306 -13.47 -18.07 14.66
CA ASP A 306 -14.57 -18.17 15.61
C ASP A 306 -14.33 -17.51 16.97
N TRP A 307 -13.06 -17.29 17.36
CA TRP A 307 -12.70 -16.69 18.65
C TRP A 307 -12.73 -15.14 18.65
N LEU A 308 -12.84 -14.49 17.49
CA LEU A 308 -12.96 -13.03 17.42
C LEU A 308 -14.34 -12.58 17.91
N THR A 309 -14.34 -11.63 18.83
CA THR A 309 -15.58 -10.96 19.25
C THR A 309 -16.18 -10.12 18.12
N PRO A 310 -17.50 -9.81 18.17
CA PRO A 310 -18.12 -8.89 17.20
C PRO A 310 -17.44 -7.51 17.16
N GLU A 311 -16.95 -7.02 18.29
CA GLU A 311 -16.23 -5.74 18.39
C GLU A 311 -14.88 -5.80 17.65
N GLU A 312 -14.11 -6.86 17.87
CA GLU A 312 -12.82 -7.06 17.18
C GLU A 312 -13.00 -7.21 15.67
N ARG A 313 -14.03 -7.95 15.24
CA ARG A 313 -14.38 -8.04 13.81
C ARG A 313 -14.71 -6.68 13.23
N HIS A 314 -15.53 -5.88 13.91
CA HIS A 314 -15.86 -4.52 13.48
C HIS A 314 -14.62 -3.62 13.41
N LYS A 315 -13.72 -3.70 14.40
CA LYS A 315 -12.45 -2.96 14.36
C LYS A 315 -11.64 -3.28 13.10
N ILE A 316 -11.44 -4.57 12.81
CA ILE A 316 -10.64 -5.03 11.68
C ILE A 316 -11.28 -4.64 10.34
N THR A 317 -12.59 -4.86 10.18
CA THR A 317 -13.26 -4.66 8.89
C THR A 317 -13.59 -3.21 8.59
N GLU A 318 -13.74 -2.36 9.61
CA GLU A 318 -14.25 -0.99 9.44
C GLU A 318 -13.56 0.04 10.34
N GLY A 319 -13.56 -0.20 11.66
CA GLY A 319 -13.19 0.82 12.64
C GLY A 319 -11.77 1.33 12.49
N ASN A 320 -10.81 0.42 12.30
CA ASN A 320 -9.41 0.79 12.14
C ASN A 320 -9.16 1.54 10.81
N ALA A 321 -9.78 1.11 9.71
CA ALA A 321 -9.67 1.82 8.45
C ALA A 321 -10.22 3.25 8.55
N LYS A 322 -11.35 3.45 9.23
CA LYS A 322 -11.91 4.79 9.50
C LYS A 322 -10.97 5.66 10.35
N LYS A 323 -10.33 5.07 11.35
CA LYS A 323 -9.36 5.77 12.21
C LYS A 323 -8.09 6.14 11.46
N VAL A 324 -7.56 5.23 10.64
CA VAL A 324 -6.31 5.41 9.91
C VAL A 324 -6.50 6.39 8.76
N PHE A 325 -7.52 6.18 7.94
CA PHE A 325 -7.86 7.02 6.78
C PHE A 325 -8.95 8.04 7.16
N SER A 326 -8.67 8.84 8.19
CA SER A 326 -9.60 9.81 8.77
C SER A 326 -10.26 10.73 7.73
N ARG A 327 -9.51 11.10 6.68
CA ARG A 327 -9.99 11.97 5.59
C ARG A 327 -11.02 11.31 4.66
N MET A 328 -11.16 9.98 4.68
CA MET A 328 -12.09 9.25 3.81
C MET A 328 -13.57 9.62 4.06
N PHE A 329 -13.88 10.14 5.26
CA PHE A 329 -15.25 10.47 5.70
C PHE A 329 -15.43 11.96 5.99
N THR A 330 -14.38 12.77 5.94
CA THR A 330 -14.50 14.21 5.97
C THR A 330 -14.91 14.67 4.58
N GLY A 331 -16.20 14.84 4.34
CA GLY A 331 -16.74 15.23 3.03
C GLY A 331 -15.97 16.42 2.47
N SER A 332 -15.71 16.36 1.17
CA SER A 332 -15.27 17.50 0.36
C SER A 332 -16.30 18.62 0.56
N LYS A 333 -15.91 19.65 1.31
CA LYS A 333 -16.67 20.91 1.36
C LYS A 333 -16.45 21.65 0.06
#